data_722e5e0408ad12db988f3e1616141588
#
_entry.id   722e5e0408ad12db988f3e1616141588
#
_cell.length_a   1.000
_cell.length_b   1.000
_cell.length_c   1.000
_cell.angle_alpha   90.00
_cell.angle_beta   90.00
_cell.angle_gamma   90.00
#
_symmetry.space_group_name_H-M   'P 1'
#
loop_
_entity.id
_entity.type
_entity.pdbx_description
1 polymer ?
#
loop_
_entity_poly.entity_id
_entity_poly.type
_entity_poly.pdbx_seq_one_letter_code
_entity_poly.pdbx_strand_id
1 'polypeptide(L)'
;PGAVNTVPSGFLGGLLAGFAGGYLMLAIEKMCDKMPKALEGIKPVLIYPLLGLGGILVVMCAVNPFMGMINSGMSDGLNAIASNPAMMVPLCALLAGMMSIDMGGPFNKAAYAFATLNLANADDQAYIIMAAVMIGGMVPPIAIALSNTFFKNRWTDEERKNAPVNYVMGLSFISEGAIPYAAGHPLQVIPSCI
;
A
#
# COMPACT_ATOMS: atom_id res chain seq x y z
N PRO A 1 2.37 -18.22 -9.72
CA PRO A 1 2.02 -17.10 -10.51
C PRO A 1 2.92 -17.06 -11.73
N GLY A 2 2.38 -17.46 -12.88
CA GLY A 2 3.12 -17.67 -14.10
C GLY A 2 3.81 -16.39 -14.57
N ALA A 3 5.10 -16.51 -14.75
CA ALA A 3 5.93 -15.49 -15.34
C ALA A 3 5.61 -15.37 -16.83
N VAL A 4 4.61 -14.56 -17.16
CA VAL A 4 4.48 -14.03 -18.51
C VAL A 4 5.48 -12.89 -18.74
N ASN A 5 5.93 -12.27 -17.63
CA ASN A 5 7.03 -11.30 -17.60
C ASN A 5 7.80 -11.47 -16.29
N THR A 6 9.12 -11.49 -16.38
CA THR A 6 10.07 -11.73 -15.29
C THR A 6 10.10 -10.60 -14.23
N VAL A 7 9.38 -9.50 -14.44
CA VAL A 7 9.39 -8.33 -13.55
C VAL A 7 8.08 -8.27 -12.78
N PRO A 8 8.11 -8.41 -11.44
CA PRO A 8 6.93 -8.33 -10.62
C PRO A 8 6.39 -6.90 -10.57
N SER A 9 5.11 -6.72 -10.85
CA SER A 9 4.43 -5.41 -10.76
C SER A 9 4.16 -4.96 -9.32
N GLY A 10 4.42 -5.82 -8.35
CA GLY A 10 4.31 -5.53 -6.93
C GLY A 10 2.92 -5.06 -6.50
N PHE A 11 2.89 -4.23 -5.47
CA PHE A 11 1.67 -3.65 -4.92
C PHE A 11 0.94 -2.74 -5.93
N LEU A 12 1.69 -1.97 -6.74
CA LEU A 12 1.11 -1.10 -7.76
C LEU A 12 0.27 -1.88 -8.78
N GLY A 13 0.78 -3.03 -9.23
CA GLY A 13 0.03 -3.92 -10.11
C GLY A 13 -1.25 -4.46 -9.45
N GLY A 14 -1.19 -4.83 -8.17
CA GLY A 14 -2.35 -5.27 -7.40
C GLY A 14 -3.42 -4.20 -7.25
N LEU A 15 -3.01 -2.96 -6.99
CA LEU A 15 -3.91 -1.81 -6.89
C LEU A 15 -4.66 -1.58 -8.20
N LEU A 16 -3.94 -1.54 -9.33
CA LEU A 16 -4.56 -1.39 -10.65
C LEU A 16 -5.45 -2.57 -11.01
N ALA A 17 -5.04 -3.79 -10.65
CA ALA A 17 -5.87 -4.98 -10.85
C ALA A 17 -7.22 -4.89 -10.12
N GLY A 18 -7.23 -4.32 -8.90
CA GLY A 18 -8.46 -4.11 -8.15
C GLY A 18 -9.41 -3.14 -8.86
N PHE A 19 -8.91 -1.98 -9.30
CA PHE A 19 -9.72 -1.02 -10.06
C PHE A 19 -10.17 -1.58 -11.41
N ALA A 20 -9.26 -2.14 -12.18
CA ALA A 20 -9.59 -2.74 -13.48
C ALA A 20 -10.59 -3.87 -13.36
N GLY A 21 -10.44 -4.72 -12.33
CA GLY A 21 -11.38 -5.81 -12.04
C GLY A 21 -12.77 -5.30 -11.68
N GLY A 22 -12.87 -4.24 -10.87
CA GLY A 22 -14.15 -3.62 -10.55
C GLY A 22 -14.87 -3.08 -11.79
N TYR A 23 -14.19 -2.30 -12.64
CA TYR A 23 -14.79 -1.80 -13.88
C TYR A 23 -15.10 -2.91 -14.89
N LEU A 24 -14.26 -3.94 -14.95
CA LEU A 24 -14.50 -5.11 -15.80
C LEU A 24 -15.76 -5.84 -15.35
N MET A 25 -15.94 -6.05 -14.04
CA MET A 25 -17.14 -6.71 -13.51
C MET A 25 -18.42 -5.90 -13.80
N LEU A 26 -18.39 -4.59 -13.65
CA LEU A 26 -19.52 -3.73 -14.05
C LEU A 26 -19.85 -3.85 -15.54
N ALA A 27 -18.85 -3.95 -16.41
CA ALA A 27 -19.05 -4.15 -17.84
C ALA A 27 -19.66 -5.53 -18.14
N ILE A 28 -19.18 -6.59 -17.50
CA ILE A 28 -19.70 -7.96 -17.64
C ILE A 28 -21.15 -8.02 -17.15
N GLU A 29 -21.45 -7.44 -16.00
CA GLU A 29 -22.82 -7.37 -15.45
C GLU A 29 -23.77 -6.72 -16.46
N LYS A 30 -23.41 -5.54 -16.97
CA LYS A 30 -24.20 -4.81 -17.97
C LYS A 30 -24.39 -5.61 -19.29
N MET A 31 -23.41 -6.41 -19.69
CA MET A 31 -23.54 -7.31 -20.83
C MET A 31 -24.53 -8.45 -20.52
N CYS A 32 -24.51 -8.95 -19.30
CA CYS A 32 -25.37 -10.05 -18.85
C CYS A 32 -26.83 -9.63 -18.56
N ASP A 33 -27.12 -8.34 -18.44
CA ASP A 33 -28.51 -7.83 -18.23
C ASP A 33 -29.45 -8.21 -19.38
N LYS A 34 -28.94 -8.40 -20.59
CA LYS A 34 -29.70 -8.79 -21.78
C LYS A 34 -29.97 -10.30 -21.86
N MET A 35 -29.48 -11.09 -20.92
CA MET A 35 -29.63 -12.54 -20.94
C MET A 35 -31.04 -12.98 -20.51
N PRO A 36 -31.55 -14.08 -21.07
CA PRO A 36 -32.85 -14.65 -20.68
C PRO A 36 -32.87 -15.01 -19.19
N LYS A 37 -34.02 -14.83 -18.54
CA LYS A 37 -34.25 -15.17 -17.12
C LYS A 37 -33.90 -16.61 -16.75
N ALA A 38 -34.05 -17.53 -17.70
CA ALA A 38 -33.69 -18.95 -17.52
C ALA A 38 -32.21 -19.18 -17.19
N LEU A 39 -31.33 -18.23 -17.58
CA LEU A 39 -29.86 -18.30 -17.38
C LEU A 39 -29.37 -17.46 -16.18
N GLU A 40 -30.28 -16.84 -15.44
CA GLU A 40 -29.93 -15.92 -14.35
C GLU A 40 -29.12 -16.58 -13.25
N GLY A 41 -29.43 -17.84 -12.91
CA GLY A 41 -28.68 -18.62 -11.90
C GLY A 41 -27.25 -18.99 -12.31
N ILE A 42 -26.94 -19.00 -13.61
CA ILE A 42 -25.59 -19.33 -14.12
C ILE A 42 -24.66 -18.13 -14.07
N LYS A 43 -25.18 -16.88 -14.07
CA LYS A 43 -24.37 -15.65 -14.06
C LYS A 43 -23.36 -15.62 -12.91
N PRO A 44 -23.75 -15.74 -11.62
CA PRO A 44 -22.80 -15.61 -10.51
C PRO A 44 -21.87 -16.81 -10.36
N VAL A 45 -22.29 -17.99 -10.78
CA VAL A 45 -21.53 -19.23 -10.56
C VAL A 45 -20.51 -19.49 -11.66
N LEU A 46 -20.84 -19.17 -12.92
CA LEU A 46 -19.99 -19.50 -14.05
C LEU A 46 -19.53 -18.26 -14.83
N ILE A 47 -20.46 -17.39 -15.23
CA ILE A 47 -20.15 -16.30 -16.16
C ILE A 47 -19.27 -15.25 -15.50
N TYR A 48 -19.64 -14.76 -14.33
CA TYR A 48 -18.87 -13.73 -13.64
C TYR A 48 -17.46 -14.20 -13.24
N PRO A 49 -17.26 -15.38 -12.64
CA PRO A 49 -15.92 -15.86 -12.35
C PRO A 49 -15.10 -16.11 -13.61
N LEU A 50 -15.65 -16.73 -14.64
CA LEU A 50 -14.94 -17.08 -15.86
C LEU A 50 -14.50 -15.83 -16.65
N LEU A 51 -15.45 -14.94 -16.93
CA LEU A 51 -15.17 -13.71 -17.68
C LEU A 51 -14.39 -12.70 -16.83
N GLY A 52 -14.66 -12.63 -15.53
CA GLY A 52 -13.93 -11.77 -14.60
C GLY A 52 -12.46 -12.17 -14.48
N LEU A 53 -12.19 -13.44 -14.18
CA LEU A 53 -10.81 -13.93 -14.08
C LEU A 53 -10.08 -13.91 -15.43
N GLY A 54 -10.73 -14.34 -16.49
CA GLY A 54 -10.16 -14.30 -17.83
C GLY A 54 -9.87 -12.88 -18.30
N GLY A 55 -10.82 -11.97 -18.10
CA GLY A 55 -10.68 -10.58 -18.47
C GLY A 55 -9.60 -9.84 -17.69
N ILE A 56 -9.55 -10.01 -16.35
CA ILE A 56 -8.49 -9.37 -15.56
C ILE A 56 -7.11 -9.93 -15.89
N LEU A 57 -7.00 -11.21 -16.21
CA LEU A 57 -5.75 -11.82 -16.66
C LEU A 57 -5.23 -11.13 -17.93
N VAL A 58 -6.09 -10.92 -18.92
CA VAL A 58 -5.74 -10.22 -20.17
C VAL A 58 -5.31 -8.78 -19.88
N VAL A 59 -6.08 -8.06 -19.08
CA VAL A 59 -5.76 -6.67 -18.68
C VAL A 59 -4.40 -6.62 -18.00
N MET A 60 -4.14 -7.52 -17.05
CA MET A 60 -2.88 -7.53 -16.30
C MET A 60 -1.69 -7.97 -17.15
N CYS A 61 -1.87 -8.79 -18.18
CA CYS A 61 -0.80 -9.08 -19.14
C CYS A 61 -0.31 -7.81 -19.85
N ALA A 62 -1.19 -6.87 -20.13
CA ALA A 62 -0.83 -5.60 -20.76
C ALA A 62 -0.26 -4.57 -19.75
N VAL A 63 -0.77 -4.56 -18.53
CA VAL A 63 -0.43 -3.57 -17.49
C VAL A 63 0.83 -3.94 -16.69
N ASN A 64 1.04 -5.23 -16.43
CA ASN A 64 2.17 -5.71 -15.62
C ASN A 64 3.55 -5.26 -16.10
N PRO A 65 3.89 -5.25 -17.40
CA PRO A 65 5.20 -4.77 -17.84
C PRO A 65 5.48 -3.33 -17.44
N PHE A 66 4.48 -2.47 -17.59
CA PHE A 66 4.59 -1.05 -17.22
C PHE A 66 4.73 -0.85 -15.71
N MET A 67 3.88 -1.51 -14.93
CA MET A 67 3.96 -1.44 -13.45
C MET A 67 5.25 -2.09 -12.94
N GLY A 68 5.71 -3.13 -13.59
CA GLY A 68 6.98 -3.78 -13.29
C GLY A 68 8.17 -2.85 -13.51
N MET A 69 8.19 -2.07 -14.60
CA MET A 69 9.24 -1.06 -14.83
C MET A 69 9.26 0.00 -13.74
N ILE A 70 8.11 0.50 -13.31
CA ILE A 70 8.02 1.47 -12.21
C ILE A 70 8.55 0.84 -10.90
N ASN A 71 8.11 -0.35 -10.57
CA ASN A 71 8.52 -1.05 -9.36
C ASN A 71 10.04 -1.35 -9.35
N SER A 72 10.59 -1.78 -10.49
CA SER A 72 12.03 -2.00 -10.63
C SER A 72 12.80 -0.69 -10.54
N GLY A 73 12.36 0.37 -11.21
CA GLY A 73 13.01 1.68 -11.16
C GLY A 73 13.08 2.25 -9.74
N MET A 74 12.03 2.06 -8.95
CA MET A 74 12.06 2.43 -7.53
C MET A 74 13.09 1.59 -6.74
N SER A 75 13.09 0.27 -6.94
CA SER A 75 14.04 -0.62 -6.28
C SER A 75 15.48 -0.31 -6.68
N ASP A 76 15.73 -0.08 -7.96
CA ASP A 76 17.08 0.25 -8.48
C ASP A 76 17.57 1.59 -7.93
N GLY A 77 16.69 2.59 -7.85
CA GLY A 77 17.00 3.88 -7.24
C GLY A 77 17.38 3.76 -5.76
N LEU A 78 16.63 3.00 -4.99
CA LEU A 78 16.91 2.74 -3.58
C LEU A 78 18.19 1.93 -3.40
N ASN A 79 18.45 0.93 -4.24
CA ASN A 79 19.71 0.16 -4.23
C ASN A 79 20.93 1.03 -4.56
N ALA A 80 20.81 1.96 -5.52
CA ALA A 80 21.88 2.89 -5.86
C ALA A 80 22.26 3.78 -4.67
N ILE A 81 21.29 4.22 -3.87
CA ILE A 81 21.54 4.97 -2.64
C ILE A 81 22.14 4.05 -1.57
N ALA A 82 21.62 2.86 -1.39
CA ALA A 82 22.07 1.90 -0.38
C ALA A 82 23.52 1.42 -0.59
N SER A 83 24.00 1.44 -1.83
CA SER A 83 25.38 1.05 -2.16
C SER A 83 26.46 1.98 -1.57
N ASN A 84 26.10 3.17 -1.13
CA ASN A 84 27.02 4.14 -0.54
C ASN A 84 26.80 4.22 0.99
N PRO A 85 27.75 3.77 1.83
CA PRO A 85 27.61 3.80 3.29
C PRO A 85 27.36 5.19 3.87
N ALA A 86 27.86 6.26 3.24
CA ALA A 86 27.62 7.63 3.67
C ALA A 86 26.16 8.08 3.47
N MET A 87 25.41 7.37 2.61
CA MET A 87 24.02 7.66 2.31
C MET A 87 23.04 6.84 3.17
N MET A 88 23.51 6.06 4.14
CA MET A 88 22.66 5.21 4.97
C MET A 88 21.64 6.03 5.76
N VAL A 89 22.05 7.13 6.39
CA VAL A 89 21.14 8.00 7.16
C VAL A 89 20.08 8.67 6.26
N PRO A 90 20.45 9.31 5.14
CA PRO A 90 19.46 9.80 4.17
C PRO A 90 18.54 8.72 3.63
N LEU A 91 19.04 7.50 3.37
CA LEU A 91 18.22 6.38 2.92
C LEU A 91 17.18 5.98 3.97
N CYS A 92 17.60 5.83 5.22
CA CYS A 92 16.70 5.50 6.33
C CYS A 92 15.64 6.59 6.52
N ALA A 93 16.00 7.86 6.42
CA ALA A 93 15.04 8.97 6.49
C ALA A 93 14.04 8.94 5.32
N LEU A 94 14.51 8.68 4.09
CA LEU A 94 13.67 8.54 2.92
C LEU A 94 12.67 7.38 3.08
N LEU A 95 13.15 6.21 3.49
CA LEU A 95 12.31 5.02 3.67
C LEU A 95 11.28 5.22 4.78
N ALA A 96 11.68 5.81 5.90
CA ALA A 96 10.76 6.15 6.99
C ALA A 96 9.70 7.16 6.54
N GLY A 97 10.08 8.19 5.77
CA GLY A 97 9.16 9.14 5.15
C GLY A 97 8.18 8.46 4.18
N MET A 98 8.66 7.54 3.33
CA MET A 98 7.81 6.75 2.43
C MET A 98 6.79 5.90 3.21
N MET A 99 7.16 5.39 4.38
CA MET A 99 6.22 4.64 5.25
C MET A 99 5.11 5.53 5.80
N SER A 100 5.42 6.79 6.10
CA SER A 100 4.51 7.73 6.76
C SER A 100 3.61 8.50 5.79
N ILE A 101 4.02 8.71 4.53
CA ILE A 101 3.34 9.62 3.59
C ILE A 101 1.97 9.12 3.15
N ASP A 102 1.83 7.82 2.91
CA ASP A 102 0.60 7.22 2.39
C ASP A 102 0.00 6.11 3.28
N MET A 103 0.56 5.91 4.48
CA MET A 103 0.02 5.13 5.60
C MET A 103 -0.52 3.75 5.20
N GLY A 104 0.21 3.00 4.39
CA GLY A 104 -0.16 1.68 3.87
C GLY A 104 -0.39 1.62 2.36
N GLY A 105 -0.21 2.74 1.65
CA GLY A 105 -0.33 2.84 0.20
C GLY A 105 0.91 2.37 -0.58
N PRO A 106 1.04 2.79 -1.84
CA PRO A 106 2.10 2.34 -2.75
C PRO A 106 3.52 2.63 -2.27
N PHE A 107 3.77 3.84 -1.73
CA PHE A 107 5.09 4.23 -1.23
C PHE A 107 5.48 3.43 0.01
N ASN A 108 4.55 3.28 0.94
CA ASN A 108 4.71 2.45 2.13
C ASN A 108 5.07 1.01 1.74
N LYS A 109 4.30 0.39 0.84
CA LYS A 109 4.55 -1.00 0.43
C LYS A 109 5.84 -1.17 -0.35
N ALA A 110 6.27 -0.17 -1.12
CA ALA A 110 7.56 -0.19 -1.82
C ALA A 110 8.74 -0.12 -0.84
N ALA A 111 8.70 0.77 0.15
CA ALA A 111 9.72 0.87 1.18
C ALA A 111 9.82 -0.43 2.00
N TYR A 112 8.67 -1.00 2.39
CA TYR A 112 8.63 -2.25 3.14
C TYR A 112 9.16 -3.44 2.31
N ALA A 113 8.77 -3.54 1.04
CA ALA A 113 9.26 -4.59 0.15
C ALA A 113 10.77 -4.48 -0.06
N PHE A 114 11.31 -3.27 -0.26
CA PHE A 114 12.73 -3.03 -0.36
C PHE A 114 13.48 -3.49 0.90
N ALA A 115 13.02 -3.09 2.09
CA ALA A 115 13.63 -3.50 3.36
C ALA A 115 13.58 -5.02 3.55
N THR A 116 12.44 -5.65 3.23
CA THR A 116 12.26 -7.11 3.34
C THR A 116 13.21 -7.88 2.41
N LEU A 117 13.41 -7.40 1.17
CA LEU A 117 14.35 -8.02 0.24
C LEU A 117 15.79 -7.91 0.74
N ASN A 118 16.17 -6.76 1.33
CA ASN A 118 17.51 -6.57 1.90
C ASN A 118 17.75 -7.48 3.13
N LEU A 119 16.73 -7.83 3.90
CA LEU A 119 16.88 -8.75 5.03
C LEU A 119 17.43 -10.13 4.63
N ALA A 120 17.29 -10.53 3.38
CA ALA A 120 17.88 -11.78 2.88
C ALA A 120 19.42 -11.78 2.94
N ASN A 121 20.06 -10.60 2.98
CA ASN A 121 21.51 -10.46 3.11
C ASN A 121 21.98 -10.74 4.55
N ALA A 122 21.11 -10.62 5.55
CA ALA A 122 21.34 -10.88 6.98
C ALA A 122 22.57 -10.11 7.54
N ASP A 123 22.79 -8.88 7.08
CA ASP A 123 23.83 -7.98 7.52
C ASP A 123 23.29 -6.82 8.38
N ASP A 124 24.19 -6.10 9.06
CA ASP A 124 23.82 -4.99 9.93
C ASP A 124 23.11 -3.86 9.18
N GLN A 125 23.45 -3.63 7.92
CA GLN A 125 22.81 -2.60 7.09
C GLN A 125 21.34 -2.96 6.80
N ALA A 126 21.07 -4.22 6.50
CA ALA A 126 19.71 -4.70 6.28
C ALA A 126 18.83 -4.54 7.54
N TYR A 127 19.38 -4.82 8.71
CA TYR A 127 18.65 -4.63 9.97
C TYR A 127 18.39 -3.15 10.27
N ILE A 128 19.34 -2.25 9.99
CA ILE A 128 19.15 -0.80 10.13
C ILE A 128 18.07 -0.30 9.19
N ILE A 129 18.09 -0.72 7.93
CA ILE A 129 17.08 -0.36 6.93
C ILE A 129 15.69 -0.82 7.39
N MET A 130 15.57 -2.06 7.84
CA MET A 130 14.27 -2.58 8.32
C MET A 130 13.82 -1.83 9.57
N ALA A 131 14.71 -1.54 10.52
CA ALA A 131 14.37 -0.79 11.72
C ALA A 131 13.83 0.62 11.37
N ALA A 132 14.45 1.31 10.42
CA ALA A 132 13.98 2.62 9.95
C ALA A 132 12.56 2.54 9.33
N VAL A 133 12.32 1.53 8.51
CA VAL A 133 10.99 1.27 7.90
C VAL A 133 9.95 0.97 8.99
N MET A 134 10.28 0.14 9.96
CA MET A 134 9.37 -0.19 11.07
C MET A 134 9.03 1.07 11.89
N ILE A 135 10.02 1.87 12.27
CA ILE A 135 9.80 3.12 13.00
C ILE A 135 8.92 4.07 12.18
N GLY A 136 9.23 4.27 10.89
CA GLY A 136 8.43 5.13 10.00
C GLY A 136 6.96 4.73 9.92
N GLY A 137 6.66 3.43 9.89
CA GLY A 137 5.28 2.93 9.90
C GLY A 137 4.55 3.09 11.25
N MET A 138 5.29 3.14 12.36
CA MET A 138 4.72 3.31 13.70
C MET A 138 4.38 4.78 14.02
N VAL A 139 5.13 5.72 13.44
CA VAL A 139 5.01 7.16 13.75
C VAL A 139 3.61 7.73 13.53
N PRO A 140 2.93 7.56 12.37
CA PRO A 140 1.65 8.21 12.14
C PRO A 140 0.58 7.90 13.17
N PRO A 141 0.24 6.65 13.50
CA PRO A 141 -0.78 6.37 14.50
C PRO A 141 -0.37 6.79 15.90
N ILE A 142 0.90 6.64 16.29
CA ILE A 142 1.38 7.09 17.61
C ILE A 142 1.31 8.62 17.71
N ALA A 143 1.71 9.35 16.69
CA ALA A 143 1.65 10.81 16.66
C ALA A 143 0.22 11.33 16.84
N ILE A 144 -0.74 10.70 16.15
CA ILE A 144 -2.17 11.00 16.29
C ILE A 144 -2.65 10.72 17.72
N ALA A 145 -2.32 9.56 18.28
CA ALA A 145 -2.70 9.20 19.64
C ALA A 145 -2.15 10.20 20.67
N LEU A 146 -0.87 10.58 20.54
CA LEU A 146 -0.23 11.59 21.38
C LEU A 146 -0.90 12.96 21.21
N SER A 147 -1.13 13.39 19.96
CA SER A 147 -1.80 14.66 19.66
C SER A 147 -3.20 14.72 20.30
N ASN A 148 -3.97 13.65 20.19
CA ASN A 148 -5.29 13.56 20.84
C ASN A 148 -5.21 13.59 22.37
N THR A 149 -4.17 13.02 22.94
CA THR A 149 -3.97 13.01 24.40
C THR A 149 -3.63 14.40 24.92
N PHE A 150 -2.70 15.11 24.26
CA PHE A 150 -2.18 16.39 24.75
C PHE A 150 -2.95 17.60 24.20
N PHE A 151 -3.49 17.53 22.98
CA PHE A 151 -4.14 18.66 22.29
C PHE A 151 -5.62 18.39 22.01
N LYS A 152 -6.37 18.06 23.04
CA LYS A 152 -7.79 17.64 22.97
C LYS A 152 -8.70 18.61 22.18
N ASN A 153 -8.41 19.90 22.24
CA ASN A 153 -9.21 20.94 21.58
C ASN A 153 -9.05 21.00 20.04
N ARG A 154 -8.11 20.22 19.48
CA ARG A 154 -7.85 20.16 18.05
C ARG A 154 -8.66 19.08 17.33
N TRP A 155 -9.31 18.21 18.07
CA TRP A 155 -9.97 17.01 17.60
C TRP A 155 -11.44 17.00 17.97
N THR A 156 -12.28 16.44 17.11
CA THR A 156 -13.71 16.21 17.39
C THR A 156 -13.89 15.17 18.50
N ASP A 157 -15.07 15.13 19.11
CA ASP A 157 -15.36 14.16 20.17
C ASP A 157 -15.35 12.71 19.66
N GLU A 158 -15.70 12.50 18.40
CA GLU A 158 -15.66 11.18 17.76
C GLU A 158 -14.21 10.72 17.53
N GLU A 159 -13.36 11.58 16.96
CA GLU A 159 -11.94 11.30 16.75
C GLU A 159 -11.22 11.02 18.09
N ARG A 160 -11.56 11.75 19.12
CA ARG A 160 -11.00 11.56 20.47
C ARG A 160 -11.35 10.23 21.09
N LYS A 161 -12.57 9.73 20.88
CA LYS A 161 -12.99 8.41 21.38
C LYS A 161 -12.21 7.27 20.74
N ASN A 162 -11.86 7.41 19.47
CA ASN A 162 -11.17 6.38 18.70
C ASN A 162 -9.63 6.46 18.80
N ALA A 163 -9.09 7.61 19.21
CA ALA A 163 -7.65 7.86 19.25
C ALA A 163 -6.83 6.88 20.12
N PRO A 164 -7.31 6.39 21.28
CA PRO A 164 -6.53 5.45 22.10
C PRO A 164 -6.16 4.14 21.39
N VAL A 165 -6.98 3.69 20.42
CA VAL A 165 -6.68 2.51 19.62
C VAL A 165 -5.40 2.69 18.82
N ASN A 166 -5.08 3.91 18.42
CA ASN A 166 -3.87 4.21 17.63
C ASN A 166 -2.56 3.99 18.41
N TYR A 167 -2.56 3.99 19.74
CA TYR A 167 -1.39 3.54 20.50
C TYR A 167 -1.09 2.07 20.23
N VAL A 168 -2.13 1.23 20.26
CA VAL A 168 -1.98 -0.20 20.00
C VAL A 168 -1.62 -0.45 18.55
N MET A 169 -2.31 0.22 17.62
CA MET A 169 -2.05 0.08 16.19
C MET A 169 -0.62 0.51 15.85
N GLY A 170 -0.16 1.64 16.36
CA GLY A 170 1.19 2.12 16.13
C GLY A 170 2.26 1.18 16.70
N LEU A 171 2.10 0.69 17.94
CA LEU A 171 3.01 -0.30 18.51
C LEU A 171 2.99 -1.65 17.77
N SER A 172 1.89 -1.94 17.08
CA SER A 172 1.74 -3.14 16.25
C SER A 172 2.14 -2.93 14.78
N PHE A 173 2.77 -1.80 14.45
CA PHE A 173 3.17 -1.46 13.07
C PHE A 173 1.98 -1.36 12.09
N ILE A 174 0.83 -0.88 12.53
CA ILE A 174 -0.37 -0.72 11.71
C ILE A 174 -0.56 0.77 11.39
N SER A 175 0.11 1.25 10.34
CA SER A 175 0.06 2.66 9.90
C SER A 175 -1.34 3.11 9.48
N GLU A 176 -2.16 2.18 9.03
CA GLU A 176 -3.52 2.40 8.55
C GLU A 176 -4.44 3.01 9.63
N GLY A 177 -4.11 2.90 10.92
CA GLY A 177 -4.82 3.56 12.01
C GLY A 177 -4.87 5.08 11.88
N ALA A 178 -3.92 5.67 11.16
CA ALA A 178 -3.87 7.11 10.91
C ALA A 178 -4.76 7.57 9.74
N ILE A 179 -5.20 6.66 8.85
CA ILE A 179 -5.94 6.99 7.62
C ILE A 179 -7.20 7.83 7.87
N PRO A 180 -8.10 7.49 8.83
CA PRO A 180 -9.31 8.29 9.06
C PRO A 180 -8.99 9.75 9.42
N TYR A 181 -7.93 9.98 10.18
CA TYR A 181 -7.49 11.31 10.57
C TYR A 181 -6.82 12.07 9.42
N ALA A 182 -6.01 11.36 8.62
CA ALA A 182 -5.42 11.92 7.41
C ALA A 182 -6.47 12.28 6.36
N ALA A 183 -7.52 11.49 6.23
CA ALA A 183 -8.63 11.77 5.33
C ALA A 183 -9.44 13.01 5.77
N GLY A 184 -9.62 13.20 7.08
CA GLY A 184 -10.29 14.39 7.64
C GLY A 184 -9.45 15.66 7.54
N HIS A 185 -8.14 15.54 7.77
CA HIS A 185 -7.21 16.68 7.86
C HIS A 185 -5.90 16.46 7.09
N PRO A 186 -5.94 16.24 5.75
CA PRO A 186 -4.77 15.76 4.99
C PRO A 186 -3.58 16.72 5.04
N LEU A 187 -3.82 18.02 4.91
CA LEU A 187 -2.76 19.04 4.90
C LEU A 187 -2.11 19.28 6.27
N GLN A 188 -2.70 18.76 7.33
CA GLN A 188 -2.17 18.89 8.68
C GLN A 188 -1.53 17.58 9.13
N VAL A 189 -2.19 16.46 8.91
CA VAL A 189 -1.75 15.13 9.39
C VAL A 189 -0.57 14.61 8.58
N ILE A 190 -0.66 14.59 7.25
CA ILE A 190 0.38 13.99 6.41
C ILE A 190 1.74 14.68 6.58
N PRO A 191 1.85 16.03 6.47
CA PRO A 191 3.15 16.69 6.66
C PRO A 191 3.71 16.59 8.08
N SER A 192 2.83 16.35 9.07
CA SER A 192 3.25 16.21 10.47
C SER A 192 3.74 14.79 10.80
N CYS A 193 3.48 13.81 9.94
CA CYS A 193 3.89 12.43 10.13
C CYS A 193 5.19 12.08 9.37
N ILE A 194 5.57 12.89 8.36
CA ILE A 194 6.80 12.75 7.58
C ILE A 194 7.96 13.42 8.28
#